data_40b3d92d5e3b89c7f56120f43ceef5ce
#
_entry.id   40b3d92d5e3b89c7f56120f43ceef5ce
#
_cell.length_a   1.000
_cell.length_b   1.000
_cell.length_c   1.000
_cell.angle_alpha   90.00
_cell.angle_beta   90.00
_cell.angle_gamma   90.00
#
_symmetry.space_group_name_H-M   'P 1'
#
loop_
_entity.id
_entity.type
_entity.pdbx_description
1 polymer ?
#
loop_
_entity_poly.entity_id
_entity_poly.type
_entity_poly.pdbx_seq_one_letter_code
_entity_poly.pdbx_strand_id
1 'polypeptide(L)'
;MNPTIHTYTSKEPMLKVNAFIVETEKHLIIIDTTLTMSDSMSLKQKADDLRKPIAGIILTHGHPDHIAGTYNIARNGEVPIYAIASVKKLMEDTEQLKHQQWSGMFGNEWVPKWVYPNTIVKDGEEVITGGLSFKVIDTGAGGDCDANSIWLMNGEVKVAFVGDFLYNQNHTYMADGSILRWLANLEKYAPILKDYTTYYIGHGPQCYYEDIANQKEYFLTYCSQVLKSTNGTGLFTDESKKSFEQVMFSLYPDYGCQFMVGLSADKVAQELIGRKPIER
;
A
#
# COMPACT_ATOMS: atom_id res chain seq x y z
N MET A 1 21.74 -18.76 3.08
CA MET A 1 20.67 -19.26 2.16
C MET A 1 19.74 -18.09 1.90
N ASN A 2 19.46 -17.77 0.63
CA ASN A 2 18.59 -16.65 0.29
C ASN A 2 17.17 -16.93 0.80
N PRO A 3 16.46 -15.91 1.33
CA PRO A 3 15.07 -16.06 1.73
C PRO A 3 14.18 -16.34 0.52
N THR A 4 13.10 -17.10 0.73
CA THR A 4 12.02 -17.27 -0.25
C THR A 4 10.89 -16.31 0.09
N ILE A 5 10.37 -15.58 -0.91
CA ILE A 5 9.25 -14.66 -0.70
C ILE A 5 8.01 -15.26 -1.35
N HIS A 6 7.03 -15.57 -0.50
CA HIS A 6 5.73 -16.08 -0.93
C HIS A 6 4.73 -14.93 -0.95
N THR A 7 4.06 -14.72 -2.07
CA THR A 7 2.96 -13.77 -2.18
C THR A 7 1.65 -14.45 -1.83
N TYR A 8 0.85 -13.80 -1.01
CA TYR A 8 -0.57 -14.04 -0.85
C TYR A 8 -1.31 -12.86 -1.47
N THR A 9 -2.24 -13.13 -2.38
CA THR A 9 -3.12 -12.09 -2.95
C THR A 9 -4.54 -12.40 -2.52
N SER A 10 -5.24 -11.43 -1.93
CA SER A 10 -6.63 -11.56 -1.52
C SER A 10 -7.55 -11.76 -2.73
N LYS A 11 -8.73 -12.36 -2.48
CA LYS A 11 -9.69 -12.66 -3.54
C LYS A 11 -10.45 -11.41 -3.99
N GLU A 12 -10.94 -11.42 -5.22
CA GLU A 12 -12.00 -10.50 -5.65
C GLU A 12 -13.29 -10.72 -4.81
N PRO A 13 -14.00 -9.68 -4.40
CA PRO A 13 -13.80 -8.25 -4.69
C PRO A 13 -12.93 -7.51 -3.64
N MET A 14 -12.09 -8.21 -2.89
CA MET A 14 -11.31 -7.70 -1.75
C MET A 14 -10.02 -6.96 -2.18
N LEU A 15 -10.11 -6.07 -3.16
CA LEU A 15 -9.06 -5.18 -3.66
C LEU A 15 -7.85 -5.89 -4.27
N LYS A 16 -7.78 -7.24 -4.27
CA LYS A 16 -6.59 -8.02 -4.68
C LYS A 16 -5.31 -7.54 -3.96
N VAL A 17 -5.43 -7.24 -2.67
CA VAL A 17 -4.29 -6.78 -1.89
C VAL A 17 -3.29 -7.91 -1.68
N ASN A 18 -2.02 -7.59 -1.77
CA ASN A 18 -0.92 -8.50 -1.52
C ASN A 18 -0.44 -8.40 -0.07
N ALA A 19 -0.13 -9.54 0.49
CA ALA A 19 0.69 -9.70 1.70
C ALA A 19 1.80 -10.70 1.41
N PHE A 20 2.92 -10.61 2.13
CA PHE A 20 4.07 -11.42 1.81
C PHE A 20 4.55 -12.22 3.04
N ILE A 21 5.00 -13.45 2.80
CA ILE A 21 5.69 -14.26 3.79
C ILE A 21 7.14 -14.39 3.33
N VAL A 22 8.05 -13.75 4.05
CA VAL A 22 9.49 -13.89 3.84
C VAL A 22 9.97 -15.07 4.66
N GLU A 23 10.27 -16.18 3.99
CA GLU A 23 10.71 -17.42 4.59
C GLU A 23 12.22 -17.48 4.64
N THR A 24 12.79 -17.59 5.85
CA THR A 24 14.20 -17.87 6.09
C THR A 24 14.39 -19.36 6.43
N GLU A 25 15.60 -19.76 6.71
CA GLU A 25 15.87 -21.14 7.15
C GLU A 25 15.05 -21.52 8.41
N LYS A 26 14.90 -20.58 9.37
CA LYS A 26 14.34 -20.87 10.70
C LYS A 26 13.07 -20.11 11.04
N HIS A 27 12.76 -19.02 10.34
CA HIS A 27 11.69 -18.10 10.71
C HIS A 27 10.90 -17.63 9.50
N LEU A 28 9.73 -17.07 9.78
CA LEU A 28 8.91 -16.32 8.84
C LEU A 28 8.82 -14.86 9.29
N ILE A 29 8.80 -13.93 8.33
CA ILE A 29 8.43 -12.54 8.55
C ILE A 29 7.23 -12.27 7.66
N ILE A 30 6.18 -11.65 8.21
CA ILE A 30 4.98 -11.29 7.46
C ILE A 30 5.05 -9.81 7.12
N ILE A 31 4.80 -9.46 5.85
CA ILE A 31 4.71 -8.08 5.41
C ILE A 31 3.27 -7.82 4.98
N ASP A 32 2.60 -6.92 5.68
CA ASP A 32 1.16 -6.64 5.61
C ASP A 32 0.27 -7.87 5.89
N THR A 33 -1.03 -7.66 6.10
CA THR A 33 -1.85 -8.72 6.73
C THR A 33 -3.24 -8.91 6.12
N THR A 34 -3.57 -8.21 5.05
CA THR A 34 -4.87 -8.24 4.37
C THR A 34 -6.04 -7.61 5.15
N LEU A 35 -7.23 -7.55 4.52
CA LEU A 35 -8.42 -6.85 5.03
C LEU A 35 -9.37 -7.75 5.84
N THR A 36 -9.71 -8.93 5.29
CA THR A 36 -10.86 -9.71 5.76
C THR A 36 -10.47 -10.86 6.69
N MET A 37 -11.46 -11.36 7.45
CA MET A 37 -11.29 -12.54 8.29
C MET A 37 -10.82 -13.73 7.48
N SER A 38 -11.48 -14.03 6.36
CA SER A 38 -11.14 -15.20 5.54
C SER A 38 -9.77 -15.08 4.87
N ASP A 39 -9.40 -13.88 4.36
CA ASP A 39 -8.08 -13.68 3.74
C ASP A 39 -6.95 -13.74 4.76
N SER A 40 -7.11 -13.09 5.91
CA SER A 40 -6.08 -13.11 6.97
C SER A 40 -5.92 -14.50 7.61
N MET A 41 -7.01 -15.27 7.73
CA MET A 41 -6.93 -16.68 8.14
C MET A 41 -6.24 -17.53 7.08
N SER A 42 -6.48 -17.28 5.79
CA SER A 42 -5.82 -18.00 4.70
C SER A 42 -4.33 -17.66 4.62
N LEU A 43 -3.96 -16.39 4.82
CA LEU A 43 -2.56 -15.96 4.95
C LEU A 43 -1.88 -16.65 6.14
N LYS A 44 -2.56 -16.68 7.28
CA LYS A 44 -2.07 -17.38 8.47
C LYS A 44 -1.87 -18.88 8.21
N GLN A 45 -2.85 -19.55 7.60
CA GLN A 45 -2.75 -20.96 7.25
C GLN A 45 -1.55 -21.23 6.33
N LYS A 46 -1.34 -20.38 5.32
CA LYS A 46 -0.19 -20.46 4.43
C LYS A 46 1.15 -20.32 5.20
N ALA A 47 1.20 -19.44 6.21
CA ALA A 47 2.37 -19.34 7.09
C ALA A 47 2.55 -20.57 7.99
N ASP A 48 1.46 -21.07 8.58
CA ASP A 48 1.50 -22.26 9.45
C ASP A 48 1.96 -23.53 8.69
N ASP A 49 1.59 -23.67 7.41
CA ASP A 49 1.98 -24.79 6.54
C ASP A 49 3.50 -24.85 6.30
N LEU A 50 4.19 -23.70 6.41
CA LEU A 50 5.66 -23.63 6.34
C LEU A 50 6.36 -24.15 7.62
N ARG A 51 5.61 -24.37 8.69
CA ARG A 51 6.06 -24.98 9.96
C ARG A 51 7.25 -24.29 10.61
N LYS A 52 7.32 -22.96 10.48
CA LYS A 52 8.35 -22.10 11.08
C LYS A 52 7.70 -21.03 11.93
N PRO A 53 8.31 -20.60 13.04
CA PRO A 53 7.77 -19.53 13.85
C PRO A 53 7.81 -18.20 13.11
N ILE A 54 6.77 -17.36 13.30
CA ILE A 54 6.75 -15.99 12.84
C ILE A 54 7.61 -15.16 13.79
N ALA A 55 8.70 -14.58 13.28
CA ALA A 55 9.62 -13.74 14.03
C ALA A 55 9.17 -12.28 14.11
N GLY A 56 8.33 -11.83 13.19
CA GLY A 56 7.82 -10.47 13.18
C GLY A 56 6.81 -10.22 12.06
N ILE A 57 6.04 -9.16 12.24
CA ILE A 57 5.12 -8.60 11.25
C ILE A 57 5.62 -7.19 10.94
N ILE A 58 5.68 -6.82 9.68
CA ILE A 58 6.03 -5.47 9.22
C ILE A 58 4.80 -4.89 8.53
N LEU A 59 4.39 -3.68 8.93
CA LEU A 59 3.29 -2.95 8.28
C LEU A 59 3.86 -1.79 7.47
N THR A 60 3.47 -1.73 6.20
CA THR A 60 3.97 -0.71 5.26
C THR A 60 3.28 0.64 5.46
N HIS A 61 1.96 0.64 5.64
CA HIS A 61 1.14 1.85 5.82
C HIS A 61 -0.15 1.54 6.60
N GLY A 62 -1.01 2.54 6.81
CA GLY A 62 -2.12 2.47 7.74
C GLY A 62 -3.49 2.13 7.16
N HIS A 63 -3.60 1.71 5.89
CA HIS A 63 -4.89 1.33 5.32
C HIS A 63 -5.38 -0.04 5.82
N PRO A 64 -6.70 -0.20 6.01
CA PRO A 64 -7.28 -1.42 6.60
C PRO A 64 -6.89 -2.72 5.88
N ASP A 65 -6.78 -2.69 4.57
CA ASP A 65 -6.43 -3.86 3.76
C ASP A 65 -4.97 -4.30 3.89
N HIS A 66 -4.14 -3.52 4.57
CA HIS A 66 -2.76 -3.91 4.91
C HIS A 66 -2.59 -4.29 6.37
N ILE A 67 -3.48 -3.81 7.25
CA ILE A 67 -3.25 -3.91 8.70
C ILE A 67 -4.31 -4.74 9.44
N ALA A 68 -5.53 -4.90 8.89
CA ALA A 68 -6.63 -5.48 9.64
C ALA A 68 -6.38 -6.94 10.05
N GLY A 69 -5.75 -7.73 9.19
CA GLY A 69 -5.42 -9.14 9.45
C GLY A 69 -4.42 -9.38 10.60
N THR A 70 -3.80 -8.33 11.17
CA THR A 70 -3.00 -8.44 12.41
C THR A 70 -3.78 -9.16 13.50
N TYR A 71 -5.10 -9.02 13.51
CA TYR A 71 -6.01 -9.72 14.43
C TYR A 71 -5.79 -11.25 14.48
N ASN A 72 -5.67 -11.87 13.30
CA ASN A 72 -5.51 -13.32 13.21
C ASN A 72 -4.05 -13.78 13.28
N ILE A 73 -3.10 -12.91 12.89
CA ILE A 73 -1.69 -13.30 12.70
C ILE A 73 -0.86 -12.98 13.93
N ALA A 74 -1.12 -11.88 14.64
CA ALA A 74 -0.25 -11.36 15.69
C ALA A 74 -0.39 -12.06 17.04
N ARG A 75 -1.21 -13.10 17.17
CA ARG A 75 -1.40 -13.87 18.41
C ARG A 75 -1.58 -12.96 19.65
N ASN A 76 -2.54 -12.03 19.58
CA ASN A 76 -2.81 -11.02 20.60
C ASN A 76 -1.60 -10.11 20.95
N GLY A 77 -0.66 -9.92 20.02
CA GLY A 77 0.51 -9.06 20.18
C GLY A 77 1.75 -9.76 20.77
N GLU A 78 1.75 -11.10 20.84
CA GLU A 78 2.94 -11.88 21.22
C GLU A 78 4.05 -11.81 20.15
N VAL A 79 3.66 -11.64 18.87
CA VAL A 79 4.60 -11.43 17.77
C VAL A 79 4.95 -9.94 17.66
N PRO A 80 6.23 -9.55 17.54
CA PRO A 80 6.61 -8.17 17.28
C PRO A 80 5.97 -7.65 16.00
N ILE A 81 5.30 -6.49 16.09
CA ILE A 81 4.70 -5.78 14.94
C ILE A 81 5.46 -4.47 14.76
N TYR A 82 6.21 -4.39 13.67
CA TYR A 82 7.05 -3.25 13.33
C TYR A 82 6.30 -2.28 12.42
N ALA A 83 6.32 -1.01 12.76
CA ALA A 83 5.85 0.09 11.90
C ALA A 83 6.49 1.40 12.34
N ILE A 84 6.39 2.43 11.50
CA ILE A 84 6.70 3.80 11.89
C ILE A 84 5.58 4.36 12.78
N ALA A 85 5.89 5.38 13.58
CA ALA A 85 4.95 5.95 14.55
C ALA A 85 3.68 6.51 13.89
N SER A 86 3.80 7.11 12.70
CA SER A 86 2.67 7.67 11.96
C SER A 86 1.70 6.59 11.48
N VAL A 87 2.16 5.40 11.11
CA VAL A 87 1.30 4.25 10.76
C VAL A 87 0.47 3.83 11.97
N LYS A 88 1.13 3.62 13.14
CA LYS A 88 0.40 3.29 14.37
C LYS A 88 -0.64 4.34 14.71
N LYS A 89 -0.26 5.63 14.65
CA LYS A 89 -1.18 6.73 14.93
C LYS A 89 -2.37 6.74 13.97
N LEU A 90 -2.15 6.55 12.68
CA LEU A 90 -3.23 6.49 11.69
C LEU A 90 -4.19 5.34 11.98
N MET A 91 -3.68 4.17 12.36
CA MET A 91 -4.51 3.04 12.80
C MET A 91 -5.39 3.42 14.00
N GLU A 92 -4.79 3.99 15.05
CA GLU A 92 -5.50 4.41 16.28
C GLU A 92 -6.57 5.47 15.97
N ASP A 93 -6.26 6.45 15.13
CA ASP A 93 -7.17 7.54 14.77
C ASP A 93 -8.35 7.08 13.88
N THR A 94 -8.17 6.02 13.09
CA THR A 94 -9.13 5.64 12.04
C THR A 94 -9.92 4.36 12.33
N GLU A 95 -9.50 3.49 13.25
CA GLU A 95 -10.15 2.19 13.48
C GLU A 95 -11.66 2.30 13.71
N GLN A 96 -12.07 3.19 14.62
CA GLN A 96 -13.50 3.34 14.94
C GLN A 96 -14.29 3.84 13.73
N LEU A 97 -13.75 4.81 12.99
CA LEU A 97 -14.40 5.36 11.79
C LEU A 97 -14.51 4.30 10.69
N LYS A 98 -13.43 3.59 10.40
CA LYS A 98 -13.41 2.52 9.39
C LYS A 98 -14.34 1.37 9.79
N HIS A 99 -14.40 1.03 11.08
CA HIS A 99 -15.36 0.04 11.58
C HIS A 99 -16.82 0.48 11.32
N GLN A 100 -17.17 1.74 11.63
CA GLN A 100 -18.49 2.27 11.35
C GLN A 100 -18.86 2.27 9.86
N GLN A 101 -17.88 2.61 9.01
CA GLN A 101 -18.09 2.69 7.56
C GLN A 101 -18.20 1.32 6.90
N TRP A 102 -17.42 0.33 7.33
CA TRP A 102 -17.18 -0.88 6.56
C TRP A 102 -17.74 -2.15 7.20
N SER A 103 -17.94 -2.19 8.52
CA SER A 103 -18.43 -3.42 9.18
C SER A 103 -19.81 -3.88 8.65
N GLY A 104 -20.69 -2.94 8.31
CA GLY A 104 -21.99 -3.26 7.71
C GLY A 104 -21.89 -3.86 6.29
N MET A 105 -20.88 -3.44 5.53
CA MET A 105 -20.63 -3.94 4.17
C MET A 105 -19.98 -5.33 4.19
N PHE A 106 -18.99 -5.52 5.07
CA PHE A 106 -18.22 -6.76 5.15
C PHE A 106 -18.85 -7.80 6.09
N GLY A 107 -19.75 -7.40 7.00
CA GLY A 107 -20.39 -8.33 7.95
C GLY A 107 -19.36 -9.14 8.73
N ASN A 108 -19.49 -10.47 8.70
CA ASN A 108 -18.58 -11.39 9.40
C ASN A 108 -17.16 -11.42 8.83
N GLU A 109 -16.93 -10.85 7.65
CA GLU A 109 -15.59 -10.70 7.05
C GLU A 109 -14.83 -9.51 7.61
N TRP A 110 -15.51 -8.54 8.26
CA TRP A 110 -14.83 -7.46 8.95
C TRP A 110 -14.17 -7.94 10.23
N VAL A 111 -12.88 -7.68 10.41
CA VAL A 111 -12.18 -8.02 11.65
C VAL A 111 -12.68 -7.15 12.82
N PRO A 112 -12.91 -7.72 14.02
CA PRO A 112 -13.57 -7.01 15.12
C PRO A 112 -12.69 -5.92 15.75
N LYS A 113 -11.38 -6.03 15.64
CA LYS A 113 -10.40 -5.06 16.14
C LYS A 113 -9.04 -5.26 15.46
N TRP A 114 -8.22 -4.22 15.48
CA TRP A 114 -6.85 -4.31 14.99
C TRP A 114 -5.87 -4.57 16.14
N VAL A 115 -4.74 -5.24 15.85
CA VAL A 115 -3.62 -5.35 16.78
C VAL A 115 -2.56 -4.35 16.34
N TYR A 116 -2.32 -3.36 17.17
CA TYR A 116 -1.44 -2.25 16.84
C TYR A 116 0.05 -2.62 16.90
N PRO A 117 0.90 -1.90 16.13
CA PRO A 117 2.35 -2.00 16.27
C PRO A 117 2.82 -1.83 17.71
N ASN A 118 3.61 -2.79 18.18
CA ASN A 118 4.22 -2.79 19.49
C ASN A 118 5.73 -2.48 19.46
N THR A 119 6.30 -2.37 18.26
CA THR A 119 7.70 -2.01 18.03
C THR A 119 7.77 -0.88 17.00
N ILE A 120 8.00 0.33 17.48
CA ILE A 120 8.07 1.52 16.63
C ILE A 120 9.49 1.71 16.12
N VAL A 121 9.61 1.90 14.80
CA VAL A 121 10.87 2.09 14.09
C VAL A 121 10.92 3.51 13.51
N LYS A 122 12.07 4.14 13.55
CA LYS A 122 12.28 5.50 13.03
C LYS A 122 12.80 5.49 11.60
N ASP A 123 12.57 6.58 10.89
CA ASP A 123 13.15 6.78 9.55
C ASP A 123 14.64 6.49 9.51
N GLY A 124 15.08 5.70 8.55
CA GLY A 124 16.46 5.27 8.35
C GLY A 124 16.95 4.19 9.33
N GLU A 125 16.16 3.81 10.32
CA GLU A 125 16.52 2.77 11.29
C GLU A 125 16.52 1.39 10.61
N GLU A 126 17.40 0.52 11.09
CA GLU A 126 17.55 -0.86 10.64
C GLU A 126 17.05 -1.82 11.73
N VAL A 127 16.18 -2.74 11.34
CA VAL A 127 15.62 -3.77 12.19
C VAL A 127 16.13 -5.12 11.75
N ILE A 128 16.57 -5.96 12.71
CA ILE A 128 16.90 -7.35 12.46
C ILE A 128 15.78 -8.23 13.01
N THR A 129 15.08 -8.94 12.11
CA THR A 129 14.04 -9.89 12.47
C THR A 129 14.13 -11.15 11.60
N GLY A 130 13.90 -12.32 12.20
CA GLY A 130 14.05 -13.60 11.50
C GLY A 130 15.43 -13.86 10.90
N GLY A 131 16.47 -13.14 11.32
CA GLY A 131 17.83 -13.20 10.78
C GLY A 131 18.06 -12.36 9.53
N LEU A 132 17.09 -11.53 9.12
CA LEU A 132 17.18 -10.59 8.00
C LEU A 132 17.20 -9.15 8.52
N SER A 133 17.88 -8.29 7.77
CA SER A 133 17.92 -6.85 8.03
C SER A 133 16.93 -6.12 7.14
N PHE A 134 16.14 -5.25 7.77
CA PHE A 134 15.18 -4.37 7.10
C PHE A 134 15.44 -2.92 7.52
N LYS A 135 15.71 -2.05 6.55
CA LYS A 135 15.81 -0.61 6.77
C LYS A 135 14.50 0.06 6.37
N VAL A 136 13.94 0.90 7.25
CA VAL A 136 12.72 1.65 6.96
C VAL A 136 13.02 3.02 6.37
N ILE A 137 12.17 3.45 5.43
CA ILE A 137 12.08 4.82 4.93
C ILE A 137 10.67 5.31 5.22
N ASP A 138 10.54 6.39 5.99
CA ASP A 138 9.27 7.09 6.19
C ASP A 138 9.02 8.01 4.99
N THR A 139 7.99 7.70 4.21
CA THR A 139 7.59 8.52 3.05
C THR A 139 6.47 9.50 3.40
N GLY A 140 5.91 9.41 4.59
CA GLY A 140 4.85 10.28 5.09
C GLY A 140 3.61 10.25 4.22
N ALA A 141 3.00 11.44 4.02
CA ALA A 141 1.80 11.61 3.20
C ALA A 141 2.05 11.58 1.68
N GLY A 142 3.22 11.14 1.24
CA GLY A 142 3.56 11.00 -0.18
C GLY A 142 3.40 9.57 -0.67
N GLY A 143 2.25 8.99 -0.46
CA GLY A 143 1.73 7.73 -0.93
C GLY A 143 0.20 7.85 -1.00
N ASP A 144 -0.50 6.75 -0.88
CA ASP A 144 -1.96 6.66 -0.97
C ASP A 144 -2.69 7.15 0.30
N CYS A 145 -1.98 7.31 1.42
CA CYS A 145 -2.50 7.87 2.68
C CYS A 145 -1.46 8.78 3.36
N ASP A 146 -1.79 9.28 4.56
CA ASP A 146 -0.93 10.21 5.31
C ASP A 146 0.27 9.54 6.00
N ALA A 147 0.32 8.21 6.05
CA ALA A 147 1.35 7.47 6.77
C ALA A 147 1.82 6.23 5.99
N ASN A 148 2.89 6.41 5.22
CA ASN A 148 3.47 5.37 4.37
C ASN A 148 4.95 5.14 4.68
N SER A 149 5.40 3.89 4.51
CA SER A 149 6.80 3.52 4.63
C SER A 149 7.21 2.49 3.59
N ILE A 150 8.50 2.55 3.21
CA ILE A 150 9.16 1.57 2.37
C ILE A 150 10.11 0.77 3.26
N TRP A 151 10.08 -0.55 3.14
CA TRP A 151 10.96 -1.44 3.89
C TRP A 151 11.95 -2.12 2.96
N LEU A 152 13.21 -1.80 3.14
CA LEU A 152 14.32 -2.25 2.32
C LEU A 152 14.97 -3.48 2.97
N MET A 153 14.75 -4.66 2.42
CA MET A 153 15.41 -5.88 2.86
C MET A 153 16.82 -5.94 2.27
N ASN A 154 17.81 -5.95 3.16
CA ASN A 154 19.23 -5.98 2.82
C ASN A 154 19.82 -7.39 3.04
N GLY A 155 20.70 -7.80 2.15
CA GLY A 155 21.36 -9.10 2.20
C GLY A 155 22.01 -9.44 0.87
N GLU A 156 22.19 -10.73 0.58
CA GLU A 156 22.66 -11.20 -0.73
C GLU A 156 21.67 -10.86 -1.85
N VAL A 157 20.37 -10.89 -1.52
CA VAL A 157 19.28 -10.40 -2.37
C VAL A 157 18.73 -9.13 -1.73
N LYS A 158 18.69 -8.05 -2.49
CA LYS A 158 18.13 -6.77 -2.07
C LYS A 158 16.76 -6.59 -2.73
N VAL A 159 15.71 -6.51 -1.93
CA VAL A 159 14.35 -6.23 -2.40
C VAL A 159 13.69 -5.18 -1.52
N ALA A 160 12.67 -4.49 -2.05
CA ALA A 160 11.92 -3.48 -1.33
C ALA A 160 10.45 -3.91 -1.19
N PHE A 161 9.90 -3.77 0.01
CA PHE A 161 8.46 -3.85 0.24
C PHE A 161 7.94 -2.42 0.32
N VAL A 162 7.21 -2.01 -0.70
CA VAL A 162 6.87 -0.61 -0.89
C VAL A 162 5.40 -0.30 -0.59
N GLY A 163 4.61 -1.32 -0.22
CA GLY A 163 3.18 -1.16 0.01
C GLY A 163 2.51 -0.49 -1.19
N ASP A 164 1.72 0.52 -0.91
CA ASP A 164 0.96 1.27 -1.91
C ASP A 164 1.71 2.51 -2.45
N PHE A 165 3.03 2.54 -2.26
CA PHE A 165 3.88 3.54 -2.90
C PHE A 165 3.97 3.36 -4.43
N LEU A 166 3.81 2.12 -4.93
CA LEU A 166 3.69 1.79 -6.35
C LEU A 166 2.49 0.88 -6.57
N TYR A 167 1.86 1.05 -7.73
CA TYR A 167 0.81 0.20 -8.26
C TYR A 167 1.23 -0.34 -9.63
N ASN A 168 0.81 -1.54 -9.97
CA ASN A 168 1.08 -2.13 -11.28
C ASN A 168 -0.17 -2.81 -11.80
N GLN A 169 -0.56 -2.48 -13.04
CA GLN A 169 -1.77 -2.99 -13.69
C GLN A 169 -3.08 -2.76 -12.90
N ASN A 170 -3.07 -1.74 -12.03
CA ASN A 170 -4.24 -1.30 -11.28
C ASN A 170 -4.30 0.23 -11.27
N HIS A 171 -5.53 0.77 -11.28
CA HIS A 171 -5.73 2.17 -11.00
C HIS A 171 -5.34 2.47 -9.54
N THR A 172 -4.71 3.61 -9.33
CA THR A 172 -4.13 3.98 -8.04
C THR A 172 -5.17 4.69 -7.16
N TYR A 173 -5.23 4.35 -5.89
CA TYR A 173 -6.01 5.07 -4.89
C TYR A 173 -5.26 6.33 -4.43
N MET A 174 -5.91 7.50 -4.54
CA MET A 174 -5.31 8.81 -4.22
C MET A 174 -6.22 9.68 -3.35
N ALA A 175 -7.26 9.08 -2.72
CA ALA A 175 -8.26 9.85 -1.99
C ALA A 175 -7.81 10.30 -0.59
N ASP A 176 -6.92 9.56 0.05
CA ASP A 176 -6.47 9.84 1.42
C ASP A 176 -5.04 10.44 1.49
N GLY A 177 -4.30 10.46 0.36
CA GLY A 177 -2.94 10.98 0.26
C GLY A 177 -2.83 12.34 -0.43
N SER A 178 -1.60 12.67 -0.89
CA SER A 178 -1.30 13.84 -1.69
C SER A 178 -0.54 13.46 -2.95
N ILE A 179 -1.18 13.60 -4.13
CA ILE A 179 -0.57 13.25 -5.41
C ILE A 179 0.70 14.06 -5.70
N LEU A 180 0.74 15.32 -5.27
CA LEU A 180 1.90 16.18 -5.51
C LEU A 180 3.10 15.79 -4.65
N ARG A 181 2.86 15.41 -3.39
CA ARG A 181 3.91 14.85 -2.52
C ARG A 181 4.36 13.49 -3.02
N TRP A 182 3.44 12.69 -3.52
CA TRP A 182 3.75 11.37 -4.06
C TRP A 182 4.63 11.46 -5.29
N LEU A 183 4.33 12.35 -6.24
CA LEU A 183 5.20 12.64 -7.38
C LEU A 183 6.60 13.06 -6.94
N ALA A 184 6.71 13.95 -5.96
CA ALA A 184 8.00 14.36 -5.41
C ALA A 184 8.74 13.20 -4.73
N ASN A 185 8.02 12.32 -4.04
CA ASN A 185 8.59 11.14 -3.40
C ASN A 185 9.07 10.09 -4.41
N LEU A 186 8.36 9.88 -5.52
CA LEU A 186 8.85 9.00 -6.60
C LEU A 186 10.23 9.47 -7.09
N GLU A 187 10.41 10.78 -7.29
CA GLU A 187 11.70 11.35 -7.69
C GLU A 187 12.78 11.23 -6.60
N LYS A 188 12.39 11.53 -5.35
CA LYS A 188 13.31 11.52 -4.20
C LYS A 188 13.86 10.13 -3.91
N TYR A 189 13.01 9.10 -3.98
CA TYR A 189 13.38 7.74 -3.56
C TYR A 189 13.82 6.83 -4.69
N ALA A 190 13.58 7.19 -5.97
CA ALA A 190 14.07 6.43 -7.11
C ALA A 190 15.58 6.10 -7.06
N PRO A 191 16.49 7.03 -6.69
CA PRO A 191 17.90 6.71 -6.59
C PRO A 191 18.24 5.64 -5.56
N ILE A 192 17.50 5.58 -4.46
CA ILE A 192 17.66 4.56 -3.41
C ILE A 192 17.12 3.21 -3.89
N LEU A 193 15.94 3.23 -4.50
CA LEU A 193 15.26 2.01 -4.98
C LEU A 193 16.04 1.34 -6.11
N LYS A 194 16.85 2.08 -6.87
CA LYS A 194 17.68 1.54 -7.95
C LYS A 194 18.62 0.40 -7.51
N ASP A 195 19.00 0.37 -6.23
CA ASP A 195 19.88 -0.66 -5.68
C ASP A 195 19.14 -1.97 -5.34
N TYR A 196 17.79 -2.00 -5.50
CA TYR A 196 16.94 -3.13 -5.18
C TYR A 196 16.37 -3.75 -6.44
N THR A 197 16.41 -5.07 -6.53
CA THR A 197 16.10 -5.80 -7.77
C THR A 197 14.61 -5.94 -8.03
N THR A 198 13.79 -5.98 -6.97
CA THR A 198 12.35 -6.26 -7.05
C THR A 198 11.62 -5.44 -6.00
N TYR A 199 10.48 -4.87 -6.37
CA TYR A 199 9.60 -4.16 -5.45
C TYR A 199 8.30 -4.95 -5.27
N TYR A 200 8.04 -5.34 -4.02
CA TYR A 200 6.82 -6.00 -3.61
C TYR A 200 5.80 -4.94 -3.20
N ILE A 201 4.68 -4.91 -3.90
CA ILE A 201 3.67 -3.84 -3.86
C ILE A 201 2.34 -4.35 -3.31
N GLY A 202 1.50 -3.44 -2.80
CA GLY A 202 0.20 -3.78 -2.24
C GLY A 202 -0.81 -4.27 -3.27
N HIS A 203 -0.85 -3.70 -4.48
CA HIS A 203 -1.86 -4.02 -5.48
C HIS A 203 -1.26 -4.25 -6.87
N GLY A 204 -1.35 -5.50 -7.35
CA GLY A 204 -0.87 -5.91 -8.66
C GLY A 204 0.37 -6.79 -8.63
N PRO A 205 0.94 -7.11 -9.80
CA PRO A 205 2.19 -7.85 -9.89
C PRO A 205 3.36 -7.02 -9.37
N GLN A 206 4.42 -7.68 -8.91
CA GLN A 206 5.66 -7.02 -8.46
C GLN A 206 6.19 -6.00 -9.48
N CYS A 207 6.83 -4.96 -8.96
CA CYS A 207 7.43 -3.88 -9.75
C CYS A 207 8.95 -4.00 -9.81
N TYR A 208 9.50 -3.24 -10.76
CA TYR A 208 10.94 -3.06 -10.98
C TYR A 208 11.24 -1.56 -11.08
N TYR A 209 12.51 -1.22 -11.28
CA TYR A 209 12.92 0.19 -11.30
C TYR A 209 12.20 1.05 -12.37
N GLU A 210 11.97 0.48 -13.54
CA GLU A 210 11.26 1.14 -14.65
C GLU A 210 9.81 1.47 -14.33
N ASP A 211 9.17 0.72 -13.41
CA ASP A 211 7.77 0.95 -13.03
C ASP A 211 7.58 2.24 -12.22
N ILE A 212 8.63 2.80 -11.64
CA ILE A 212 8.60 4.13 -11.04
C ILE A 212 8.25 5.19 -12.10
N ALA A 213 8.81 5.08 -13.29
CA ALA A 213 8.48 5.98 -14.40
C ALA A 213 7.05 5.77 -14.89
N ASN A 214 6.58 4.52 -14.96
CA ASN A 214 5.21 4.18 -15.35
C ASN A 214 4.20 4.76 -14.35
N GLN A 215 4.47 4.66 -13.04
CA GLN A 215 3.61 5.25 -12.00
C GLN A 215 3.58 6.79 -12.11
N LYS A 216 4.74 7.43 -12.35
CA LYS A 216 4.81 8.87 -12.57
C LYS A 216 3.99 9.29 -13.79
N GLU A 217 4.11 8.60 -14.92
CA GLU A 217 3.34 8.90 -16.13
C GLU A 217 1.81 8.71 -15.90
N TYR A 218 1.42 7.67 -15.16
CA TYR A 218 0.03 7.49 -14.75
C TYR A 218 -0.49 8.71 -13.97
N PHE A 219 0.26 9.20 -12.99
CA PHE A 219 -0.11 10.36 -12.19
C PHE A 219 -0.21 11.64 -13.02
N LEU A 220 0.76 11.90 -13.90
CA LEU A 220 0.74 13.07 -14.79
C LEU A 220 -0.47 13.02 -15.74
N THR A 221 -0.77 11.85 -16.28
CA THR A 221 -1.94 11.63 -17.12
C THR A 221 -3.23 11.87 -16.34
N TYR A 222 -3.36 11.28 -15.14
CA TYR A 222 -4.52 11.46 -14.28
C TYR A 222 -4.75 12.94 -13.94
N CYS A 223 -3.71 13.65 -13.48
CA CYS A 223 -3.77 15.09 -13.19
C CYS A 223 -4.19 15.93 -14.41
N SER A 224 -3.63 15.60 -15.58
CA SER A 224 -3.99 16.28 -16.83
C SER A 224 -5.47 16.10 -17.19
N GLN A 225 -6.00 14.87 -17.04
CA GLN A 225 -7.41 14.60 -17.32
C GLN A 225 -8.34 15.25 -16.27
N VAL A 226 -7.94 15.28 -14.98
CA VAL A 226 -8.68 16.01 -13.94
C VAL A 226 -8.78 17.51 -14.27
N LEU A 227 -7.65 18.15 -14.60
CA LEU A 227 -7.63 19.58 -14.96
C LEU A 227 -8.52 19.88 -16.17
N LYS A 228 -8.52 19.03 -17.21
CA LYS A 228 -9.40 19.15 -18.38
C LYS A 228 -10.87 18.99 -18.00
N SER A 229 -11.22 17.98 -17.23
CA SER A 229 -12.60 17.64 -16.88
C SER A 229 -13.25 18.63 -15.91
N THR A 230 -12.43 19.33 -15.12
CA THR A 230 -12.87 20.37 -14.18
C THR A 230 -12.68 21.78 -14.71
N ASN A 231 -12.11 21.96 -15.92
CA ASN A 231 -11.67 23.27 -16.43
C ASN A 231 -10.79 24.05 -15.44
N GLY A 232 -10.00 23.32 -14.62
CA GLY A 232 -9.13 23.90 -13.59
C GLY A 232 -9.85 24.47 -12.36
N THR A 233 -11.17 24.31 -12.24
CA THR A 233 -11.96 24.82 -11.10
C THR A 233 -11.81 23.95 -9.84
N GLY A 234 -11.32 22.71 -9.98
CA GLY A 234 -11.26 21.74 -8.89
C GLY A 234 -12.62 21.08 -8.56
N LEU A 235 -13.64 21.30 -9.39
CA LEU A 235 -14.99 20.76 -9.19
C LEU A 235 -15.43 19.95 -10.40
N PHE A 236 -15.86 18.73 -10.16
CA PHE A 236 -16.56 17.92 -11.15
C PHE A 236 -18.07 18.16 -11.11
N THR A 237 -18.72 18.10 -12.28
CA THR A 237 -20.13 17.75 -12.37
C THR A 237 -20.26 16.22 -12.49
N ASP A 238 -21.44 15.67 -12.23
CA ASP A 238 -21.68 14.23 -12.39
C ASP A 238 -21.35 13.75 -13.81
N GLU A 239 -21.67 14.56 -14.83
CA GLU A 239 -21.39 14.26 -16.24
C GLU A 239 -19.88 14.29 -16.53
N SER A 240 -19.18 15.36 -16.09
CA SER A 240 -17.75 15.49 -16.32
C SER A 240 -16.94 14.43 -15.57
N LYS A 241 -17.39 13.98 -14.38
CA LYS A 241 -16.76 12.91 -13.62
C LYS A 241 -16.90 11.56 -14.33
N LYS A 242 -18.11 11.22 -14.81
CA LYS A 242 -18.34 10.02 -15.61
C LYS A 242 -17.51 10.00 -16.90
N SER A 243 -17.44 11.15 -17.60
CA SER A 243 -16.61 11.28 -18.80
C SER A 243 -15.13 11.09 -18.49
N PHE A 244 -14.64 11.66 -17.39
CA PHE A 244 -13.28 11.48 -16.91
C PHE A 244 -12.94 10.00 -16.63
N GLU A 245 -13.83 9.29 -15.92
CA GLU A 245 -13.66 7.86 -15.64
C GLU A 245 -13.56 7.06 -16.94
N GLN A 246 -14.43 7.30 -17.92
CA GLN A 246 -14.40 6.62 -19.22
C GLN A 246 -13.09 6.88 -19.99
N VAL A 247 -12.57 8.12 -19.92
CA VAL A 247 -11.29 8.46 -20.54
C VAL A 247 -10.15 7.67 -19.87
N MET A 248 -10.11 7.61 -18.54
CA MET A 248 -9.08 6.86 -17.83
C MET A 248 -9.17 5.35 -18.14
N PHE A 249 -10.37 4.77 -18.21
CA PHE A 249 -10.54 3.37 -18.58
C PHE A 249 -10.11 3.07 -20.02
N SER A 250 -10.31 4.03 -20.92
CA SER A 250 -9.87 3.89 -22.31
C SER A 250 -8.35 4.01 -22.48
N LEU A 251 -7.69 4.83 -21.63
CA LEU A 251 -6.24 4.99 -21.64
C LEU A 251 -5.53 3.79 -20.99
N TYR A 252 -6.18 3.12 -20.04
CA TYR A 252 -5.64 2.00 -19.28
C TYR A 252 -6.65 0.84 -19.25
N PRO A 253 -6.96 0.22 -20.43
CA PRO A 253 -8.06 -0.74 -20.56
C PRO A 253 -7.84 -2.05 -19.76
N ASP A 254 -6.58 -2.41 -19.51
CA ASP A 254 -6.22 -3.64 -18.81
C ASP A 254 -5.99 -3.45 -17.31
N TYR A 255 -6.19 -2.20 -16.78
CA TYR A 255 -5.99 -1.92 -15.36
C TYR A 255 -7.20 -2.38 -14.54
N GLY A 256 -6.90 -3.10 -13.44
CA GLY A 256 -7.88 -3.44 -12.41
C GLY A 256 -8.26 -2.25 -11.52
N CYS A 257 -9.11 -2.50 -10.52
CA CYS A 257 -9.53 -1.52 -9.51
C CYS A 257 -10.10 -0.22 -10.11
N GLN A 258 -10.91 -0.31 -11.17
CA GLN A 258 -11.46 0.83 -11.91
C GLN A 258 -12.21 1.84 -11.00
N PHE A 259 -12.87 1.37 -9.94
CA PHE A 259 -13.58 2.22 -9.00
C PHE A 259 -12.67 3.24 -8.27
N MET A 260 -11.37 2.98 -8.15
CA MET A 260 -10.40 3.88 -7.53
C MET A 260 -10.24 5.19 -8.32
N VAL A 261 -10.51 5.18 -9.63
CA VAL A 261 -10.47 6.38 -10.47
C VAL A 261 -11.46 7.43 -9.96
N GLY A 262 -12.72 7.06 -9.82
CA GLY A 262 -13.78 7.97 -9.37
C GLY A 262 -13.64 8.37 -7.90
N LEU A 263 -13.20 7.44 -7.03
CA LEU A 263 -12.97 7.73 -5.60
C LEU A 263 -11.88 8.79 -5.39
N SER A 264 -10.84 8.78 -6.21
CA SER A 264 -9.69 9.68 -6.10
C SER A 264 -9.92 11.06 -6.75
N ALA A 265 -10.90 11.16 -7.65
CA ALA A 265 -11.05 12.29 -8.57
C ALA A 265 -11.22 13.63 -7.86
N ASP A 266 -12.13 13.73 -6.89
CA ASP A 266 -12.43 14.98 -6.20
C ASP A 266 -11.26 15.46 -5.34
N LYS A 267 -10.56 14.54 -4.65
CA LYS A 267 -9.37 14.87 -3.85
C LYS A 267 -8.25 15.42 -4.72
N VAL A 268 -7.96 14.77 -5.84
CA VAL A 268 -6.93 15.23 -6.78
C VAL A 268 -7.34 16.56 -7.40
N ALA A 269 -8.61 16.74 -7.77
CA ALA A 269 -9.11 17.99 -8.33
C ALA A 269 -8.92 19.17 -7.35
N GLN A 270 -9.24 18.98 -6.08
CA GLN A 270 -9.02 19.98 -5.03
C GLN A 270 -7.54 20.34 -4.86
N GLU A 271 -6.65 19.36 -4.92
CA GLU A 271 -5.21 19.59 -4.78
C GLU A 271 -4.62 20.35 -5.98
N LEU A 272 -5.27 20.28 -7.15
CA LEU A 272 -4.82 20.93 -8.40
C LEU A 272 -5.43 22.31 -8.64
N ILE A 273 -6.27 22.84 -7.76
CA ILE A 273 -6.90 24.18 -7.94
C ILE A 273 -5.83 25.24 -8.19
N GLY A 274 -6.03 26.03 -9.25
CA GLY A 274 -5.16 27.15 -9.61
C GLY A 274 -3.77 26.74 -10.13
N ARG A 275 -3.53 25.46 -10.34
CA ARG A 275 -2.29 24.96 -10.93
C ARG A 275 -2.38 24.90 -12.45
N LYS A 276 -1.24 25.12 -13.09
CA LYS A 276 -1.06 24.81 -14.52
C LYS A 276 -0.86 23.31 -14.69
N PRO A 277 -1.10 22.75 -15.90
CA PRO A 277 -0.74 21.37 -16.19
C PRO A 277 0.69 21.10 -15.76
N ILE A 278 0.91 19.99 -15.07
CA ILE A 278 2.24 19.55 -14.67
C ILE A 278 2.95 19.11 -15.96
N GLU A 279 4.06 19.77 -16.28
CA GLU A 279 4.84 19.45 -17.48
C GLU A 279 5.49 18.05 -17.33
N ARG A 280 5.56 17.31 -18.44
CA ARG A 280 6.12 15.95 -18.50
C ARG A 280 7.63 15.96 -18.37
#